data_d7a6130a4a8ea3ee207a534bf10ed5aa
#
_entry.id   d7a6130a4a8ea3ee207a534bf10ed5aa
#
_cell.length_a   1.000
_cell.length_b   1.000
_cell.length_c   1.000
_cell.angle_alpha   90.00
_cell.angle_beta   90.00
_cell.angle_gamma   90.00
#
_symmetry.space_group_name_H-M   'P 1'
#
loop_
_entity.id
_entity.type
_entity.pdbx_description
1 polymer ?
#
loop_
_entity_poly.entity_id
_entity_poly.type
_entity_poly.pdbx_seq_one_letter_code
_entity_poly.pdbx_strand_id
1 'polypeptide(L)'
;ARRDAEFFVIVMAHGGERSFGACLLSADGARLLCVLSRRPLYGLFRCFLSSIYHLVEPEGGGRRWAPHPLEHYIVNFVDETAAPKAGECVELELWDGSFTRYSVPLPLSLPHVDDLCFECLATHLAPEVVADLVIELLFEQSVVLLASRLGPLALVGEALLALLYPFQWCFPYIPVLPVQDSEHRVLLGMPVPALLGVDKALAAQLSPAFARRLNAKVSSFMYRYISRESC
;
A
#
# COMPACT_ATOMS: atom_id res chain seq x y z
N ALA A 1 1.49 -8.95 22.71
CA ALA A 1 0.32 -8.59 21.91
C ALA A 1 0.33 -9.45 20.67
N ARG A 2 -0.78 -10.14 20.38
CA ARG A 2 -0.95 -10.90 19.13
C ARG A 2 -0.94 -9.86 18.00
N ARG A 3 -0.02 -9.98 17.05
CA ARG A 3 -0.04 -9.10 15.87
C ARG A 3 -1.18 -9.57 14.98
N ASP A 4 -1.98 -8.64 14.49
CA ASP A 4 -2.98 -8.95 13.46
C ASP A 4 -2.28 -9.14 12.11
N ALA A 5 -2.95 -9.83 11.18
CA ALA A 5 -2.44 -9.94 9.82
C ALA A 5 -2.24 -8.54 9.22
N GLU A 6 -1.16 -8.34 8.47
CA GLU A 6 -0.81 -7.03 7.93
C GLU A 6 -0.98 -7.00 6.41
N PHE A 7 -1.88 -6.11 5.96
CA PHE A 7 -2.05 -5.82 4.53
C PHE A 7 -1.08 -4.71 4.11
N PHE A 8 -0.35 -4.92 3.03
CA PHE A 8 0.51 -3.92 2.41
C PHE A 8 0.58 -4.09 0.89
N VAL A 9 1.08 -3.08 0.21
CA VAL A 9 1.19 -3.07 -1.25
C VAL A 9 2.64 -2.83 -1.65
N ILE A 10 3.09 -3.54 -2.67
CA ILE A 10 4.35 -3.32 -3.36
C ILE A 10 4.06 -2.82 -4.78
N VAL A 11 4.88 -1.90 -5.27
CA VAL A 11 4.79 -1.42 -6.64
C VAL A 11 6.08 -1.82 -7.36
N MET A 12 5.93 -2.50 -8.46
CA MET A 12 7.03 -2.94 -9.32
C MET A 12 6.92 -2.23 -10.66
N ALA A 13 8.03 -1.73 -11.17
CA ALA A 13 8.12 -1.15 -12.50
C ALA A 13 9.06 -2.00 -13.36
N HIS A 14 8.56 -2.48 -14.50
CA HIS A 14 9.38 -3.20 -15.48
C HIS A 14 9.02 -2.75 -16.88
N GLY A 15 10.01 -2.31 -17.65
CA GLY A 15 9.80 -1.87 -19.03
C GLY A 15 8.84 -0.69 -19.21
N GLY A 16 8.68 0.18 -18.20
CA GLY A 16 7.75 1.30 -18.21
C GLY A 16 6.32 0.95 -17.77
N GLU A 17 5.99 -0.32 -17.56
CA GLU A 17 4.71 -0.75 -17.00
C GLU A 17 4.80 -0.92 -15.49
N ARG A 18 3.75 -0.48 -14.78
CA ARG A 18 3.59 -0.71 -13.34
C ARG A 18 2.78 -1.96 -13.09
N SER A 19 3.23 -2.76 -12.13
CA SER A 19 2.50 -3.88 -11.56
C SER A 19 2.38 -3.70 -10.06
N PHE A 20 1.25 -4.06 -9.51
CA PHE A 20 0.91 -3.88 -8.10
C PHE A 20 0.78 -5.24 -7.45
N GLY A 21 1.51 -5.45 -6.37
CA GLY A 21 1.40 -6.63 -5.52
C GLY A 21 0.66 -6.26 -4.24
N ALA A 22 -0.58 -6.72 -4.11
CA ALA A 22 -1.31 -6.63 -2.85
C ALA A 22 -0.96 -7.86 -2.00
N CYS A 23 -0.49 -7.64 -0.80
CA CYS A 23 0.07 -8.67 0.07
C CYS A 23 -0.61 -8.67 1.44
N LEU A 24 -0.87 -9.85 1.98
CA LEU A 24 -1.35 -10.05 3.34
C LEU A 24 -0.38 -10.97 4.08
N LEU A 25 0.34 -10.42 5.04
CA LEU A 25 1.27 -11.15 5.91
C LEU A 25 0.53 -11.66 7.13
N SER A 26 0.68 -12.95 7.42
CA SER A 26 0.09 -13.56 8.62
C SER A 26 0.65 -12.96 9.91
N ALA A 27 -0.13 -13.04 10.98
CA ALA A 27 0.23 -12.51 12.30
C ALA A 27 1.54 -13.08 12.86
N ASP A 28 1.86 -14.33 12.53
CA ASP A 28 3.10 -15.01 12.90
C ASP A 28 4.29 -14.68 11.95
N GLY A 29 4.02 -14.00 10.83
CA GLY A 29 5.03 -13.69 9.82
C GLY A 29 5.46 -14.88 8.95
N ALA A 30 4.84 -16.05 9.12
CA ALA A 30 5.25 -17.29 8.44
C ALA A 30 4.63 -17.47 7.05
N ARG A 31 3.53 -16.77 6.76
CA ARG A 31 2.80 -16.89 5.50
C ARG A 31 2.55 -15.54 4.87
N LEU A 32 2.66 -15.49 3.57
CA LEU A 32 2.37 -14.33 2.75
C LEU A 32 1.41 -14.76 1.63
N LEU A 33 0.23 -14.14 1.60
CA LEU A 33 -0.68 -14.22 0.47
C LEU A 33 -0.48 -12.99 -0.40
N CYS A 34 -0.41 -13.18 -1.72
CA CYS A 34 -0.16 -12.06 -2.64
C CYS A 34 -1.01 -12.19 -3.90
N VAL A 35 -1.58 -11.07 -4.33
CA VAL A 35 -2.24 -10.91 -5.64
C VAL A 35 -1.42 -9.93 -6.45
N LEU A 36 -1.04 -10.32 -7.66
CA LEU A 36 -0.37 -9.45 -8.62
C LEU A 36 -1.36 -8.94 -9.66
N SER A 37 -1.37 -7.65 -9.89
CA SER A 37 -2.27 -7.03 -10.86
C SER A 37 -1.60 -5.85 -11.57
N ARG A 38 -2.11 -5.53 -12.77
CA ARG A 38 -1.78 -4.29 -13.47
C ARG A 38 -2.64 -3.11 -13.05
N ARG A 39 -3.64 -3.33 -12.19
CA ARG A 39 -4.56 -2.31 -11.69
C ARG A 39 -4.48 -2.18 -10.18
N PRO A 40 -4.50 -0.96 -9.64
CA PRO A 40 -4.41 -0.69 -8.20
C PRO A 40 -5.79 -0.80 -7.52
N LEU A 41 -6.40 -1.99 -7.54
CA LEU A 41 -7.71 -2.26 -6.92
C LEU A 41 -7.50 -2.74 -5.47
N TYR A 42 -6.91 -1.90 -4.64
CA TYR A 42 -6.42 -2.28 -3.31
C TYR A 42 -7.52 -2.74 -2.35
N GLY A 43 -8.66 -2.06 -2.34
CA GLY A 43 -9.81 -2.43 -1.51
C GLY A 43 -10.35 -3.81 -1.88
N LEU A 44 -10.49 -4.08 -3.18
CA LEU A 44 -10.92 -5.39 -3.67
C LEU A 44 -9.93 -6.49 -3.28
N PHE A 45 -8.63 -6.27 -3.49
CA PHE A 45 -7.60 -7.25 -3.14
C PHE A 45 -7.50 -7.48 -1.64
N ARG A 46 -7.66 -6.42 -0.83
CA ARG A 46 -7.71 -6.55 0.63
C ARG A 46 -8.87 -7.44 1.06
N CYS A 47 -10.07 -7.22 0.54
CA CYS A 47 -11.23 -8.06 0.84
C CYS A 47 -11.00 -9.52 0.46
N PHE A 48 -10.52 -9.76 -0.76
CA PHE A 48 -10.22 -11.10 -1.25
C PHE A 48 -9.15 -11.80 -0.40
N LEU A 49 -8.01 -11.17 -0.19
CA LEU A 49 -6.91 -11.76 0.59
C LEU A 49 -7.30 -12.02 2.04
N SER A 50 -8.09 -11.13 2.65
CA SER A 50 -8.63 -11.36 3.99
C SER A 50 -9.57 -12.56 4.03
N SER A 51 -10.42 -12.72 3.01
CA SER A 51 -11.30 -13.87 2.86
C SER A 51 -10.50 -15.18 2.74
N ILE A 52 -9.51 -15.22 1.85
CA ILE A 52 -8.63 -16.39 1.68
C ILE A 52 -7.83 -16.69 2.96
N TYR A 53 -7.38 -15.67 3.66
CA TYR A 53 -6.63 -15.82 4.91
C TYR A 53 -7.44 -16.61 5.95
N HIS A 54 -8.72 -16.32 6.12
CA HIS A 54 -9.61 -17.07 7.02
C HIS A 54 -9.76 -18.55 6.65
N LEU A 55 -9.64 -18.89 5.37
CA LEU A 55 -9.70 -20.29 4.91
C LEU A 55 -8.40 -21.06 5.15
N VAL A 56 -7.24 -20.37 5.07
CA VAL A 56 -5.93 -21.02 5.20
C VAL A 56 -5.37 -20.99 6.62
N GLU A 57 -5.93 -20.18 7.51
CA GLU A 57 -5.49 -20.10 8.91
C GLU A 57 -5.90 -21.36 9.68
N PRO A 58 -4.95 -22.08 10.31
CA PRO A 58 -5.26 -23.34 11.01
C PRO A 58 -6.17 -23.16 12.22
N GLU A 59 -6.08 -22.01 12.90
CA GLU A 59 -6.82 -21.73 14.13
C GLU A 59 -8.18 -21.06 13.88
N GLY A 60 -8.41 -20.53 12.68
CA GLY A 60 -9.58 -19.71 12.37
C GLY A 60 -10.88 -20.48 12.18
N GLY A 61 -10.84 -21.80 12.04
CA GLY A 61 -12.05 -22.63 11.87
C GLY A 61 -12.85 -22.33 10.60
N GLY A 62 -12.47 -21.33 9.80
CA GLY A 62 -13.20 -20.90 8.60
C GLY A 62 -13.35 -22.01 7.57
N ARG A 63 -12.32 -22.81 7.38
CA ARG A 63 -12.35 -23.96 6.46
C ARG A 63 -13.45 -25.00 6.77
N ARG A 64 -13.88 -25.08 8.03
CA ARG A 64 -14.92 -26.01 8.46
C ARG A 64 -16.33 -25.51 8.13
N TRP A 65 -16.49 -24.21 7.97
CA TRP A 65 -17.79 -23.54 7.79
C TRP A 65 -17.96 -22.98 6.38
N ALA A 66 -16.88 -22.91 5.59
CA ALA A 66 -16.95 -22.41 4.22
C ALA A 66 -17.84 -23.32 3.36
N PRO A 67 -18.79 -22.77 2.60
CA PRO A 67 -19.68 -23.53 1.72
C PRO A 67 -18.92 -24.19 0.57
N HIS A 68 -17.78 -23.64 0.17
CA HIS A 68 -16.99 -24.11 -0.96
C HIS A 68 -15.52 -24.36 -0.57
N PRO A 69 -14.77 -25.18 -1.35
CA PRO A 69 -13.34 -25.36 -1.15
C PRO A 69 -12.55 -24.09 -1.56
N LEU A 70 -11.30 -23.98 -1.09
CA LEU A 70 -10.43 -22.83 -1.34
C LEU A 70 -10.27 -22.52 -2.84
N GLU A 71 -10.12 -23.56 -3.65
CA GLU A 71 -9.94 -23.47 -5.09
C GLU A 71 -11.09 -22.76 -5.79
N HIS A 72 -12.32 -22.95 -5.30
CA HIS A 72 -13.51 -22.29 -5.82
C HIS A 72 -13.38 -20.76 -5.75
N TYR A 73 -12.97 -20.23 -4.59
CA TYR A 73 -12.83 -18.78 -4.40
C TYR A 73 -11.70 -18.20 -5.26
N ILE A 74 -10.60 -18.95 -5.42
CA ILE A 74 -9.47 -18.53 -6.26
C ILE A 74 -9.89 -18.48 -7.73
N VAL A 75 -10.51 -19.55 -8.23
CA VAL A 75 -10.96 -19.62 -9.64
C VAL A 75 -12.00 -18.55 -9.93
N ASN A 76 -12.99 -18.38 -9.05
CA ASN A 76 -14.01 -17.34 -9.19
C ASN A 76 -13.39 -15.94 -9.29
N PHE A 77 -12.41 -15.63 -8.45
CA PHE A 77 -11.75 -14.33 -8.44
C PHE A 77 -10.81 -14.12 -9.65
N VAL A 78 -10.02 -15.12 -10.02
CA VAL A 78 -8.94 -14.97 -11.02
C VAL A 78 -9.46 -15.18 -12.44
N ASP A 79 -10.29 -16.20 -12.64
CA ASP A 79 -10.70 -16.63 -13.98
C ASP A 79 -12.12 -16.21 -14.35
N GLU A 80 -13.06 -16.21 -13.39
CA GLU A 80 -14.47 -15.95 -13.67
C GLU A 80 -14.85 -14.49 -13.47
N THR A 81 -14.19 -13.78 -12.53
CA THR A 81 -14.49 -12.38 -12.29
C THR A 81 -13.80 -11.50 -13.31
N ALA A 82 -14.56 -10.90 -14.21
CA ALA A 82 -14.02 -9.97 -15.17
C ALA A 82 -13.41 -8.75 -14.47
N ALA A 83 -12.21 -8.32 -14.91
CA ALA A 83 -11.58 -7.12 -14.37
C ALA A 83 -12.47 -5.89 -14.59
N PRO A 84 -12.97 -5.23 -13.51
CA PRO A 84 -13.97 -4.19 -13.63
C PRO A 84 -13.41 -2.97 -14.37
N LYS A 85 -14.24 -2.38 -15.24
CA LYS A 85 -13.94 -1.09 -15.87
C LYS A 85 -14.31 0.05 -14.93
N ALA A 86 -13.84 1.24 -15.27
CA ALA A 86 -14.21 2.44 -14.54
C ALA A 86 -15.75 2.63 -14.54
N GLY A 87 -16.32 2.86 -13.35
CA GLY A 87 -17.76 2.98 -13.12
C GLY A 87 -18.50 1.64 -12.97
N GLU A 88 -17.85 0.50 -13.18
CA GLU A 88 -18.44 -0.81 -12.94
C GLU A 88 -18.31 -1.27 -11.50
N CYS A 89 -19.20 -2.16 -11.09
CA CYS A 89 -19.16 -2.82 -9.79
C CYS A 89 -18.85 -4.29 -9.97
N VAL A 90 -18.07 -4.84 -9.04
CA VAL A 90 -17.82 -6.27 -8.89
C VAL A 90 -18.44 -6.73 -7.59
N GLU A 91 -19.12 -7.86 -7.61
CA GLU A 91 -19.54 -8.57 -6.41
C GLU A 91 -18.61 -9.77 -6.20
N LEU A 92 -18.03 -9.85 -5.02
CA LEU A 92 -17.12 -10.91 -4.62
C LEU A 92 -17.75 -11.74 -3.52
N GLU A 93 -17.82 -13.05 -3.72
CA GLU A 93 -18.20 -13.99 -2.69
C GLU A 93 -17.06 -14.18 -1.69
N LEU A 94 -17.39 -14.04 -0.39
CA LEU A 94 -16.44 -14.22 0.71
C LEU A 94 -16.51 -15.67 1.23
N TRP A 95 -15.51 -16.03 2.03
CA TRP A 95 -15.34 -17.36 2.60
C TRP A 95 -16.54 -17.89 3.40
N ASP A 96 -17.35 -17.02 3.94
CA ASP A 96 -18.56 -17.33 4.72
C ASP A 96 -19.84 -17.39 3.89
N GLY A 97 -19.71 -17.25 2.56
CA GLY A 97 -20.84 -17.20 1.63
C GLY A 97 -21.54 -15.84 1.56
N SER A 98 -21.04 -14.83 2.26
CA SER A 98 -21.51 -13.46 2.09
C SER A 98 -20.92 -12.83 0.83
N PHE A 99 -21.52 -11.71 0.37
CA PHE A 99 -21.02 -10.98 -0.80
C PHE A 99 -20.57 -9.59 -0.39
N THR A 100 -19.44 -9.17 -0.93
CA THR A 100 -18.99 -7.77 -0.84
C THR A 100 -19.04 -7.13 -2.22
N ARG A 101 -19.37 -5.84 -2.25
CA ARG A 101 -19.45 -5.07 -3.50
C ARG A 101 -18.31 -4.06 -3.55
N TYR A 102 -17.58 -4.08 -4.65
CA TYR A 102 -16.52 -3.13 -4.93
C TYR A 102 -16.86 -2.33 -6.19
N SER A 103 -16.80 -0.99 -6.09
CA SER A 103 -17.08 -0.07 -7.20
C SER A 103 -15.79 0.58 -7.66
N VAL A 104 -15.51 0.52 -8.96
CA VAL A 104 -14.37 1.24 -9.54
C VAL A 104 -14.78 2.68 -9.83
N PRO A 105 -14.05 3.68 -9.32
CA PRO A 105 -14.35 5.08 -9.58
C PRO A 105 -14.40 5.42 -11.07
N LEU A 106 -15.26 6.37 -11.44
CA LEU A 106 -15.31 6.90 -12.82
C LEU A 106 -14.04 7.71 -13.12
N PRO A 107 -13.54 7.69 -14.37
CA PRO A 107 -12.35 8.43 -14.78
C PRO A 107 -12.45 9.96 -14.62
N LEU A 108 -13.65 10.48 -14.52
CA LEU A 108 -13.93 11.91 -14.35
C LEU A 108 -13.93 12.36 -12.89
N SER A 109 -13.98 11.42 -11.94
CA SER A 109 -13.82 11.73 -10.53
C SER A 109 -12.34 11.82 -10.20
N LEU A 110 -11.95 12.98 -9.72
CA LEU A 110 -10.62 13.26 -9.22
C LEU A 110 -10.53 12.87 -7.76
N PRO A 111 -9.40 12.34 -7.36
CA PRO A 111 -8.34 11.65 -8.08
C PRO A 111 -8.64 10.16 -8.27
N HIS A 112 -8.02 9.58 -9.27
CA HIS A 112 -8.20 8.18 -9.69
C HIS A 112 -7.44 7.19 -8.79
N VAL A 113 -7.84 7.06 -7.56
CA VAL A 113 -7.22 6.09 -6.65
C VAL A 113 -8.32 5.42 -5.81
N ASP A 114 -8.03 4.24 -5.33
CA ASP A 114 -8.90 3.46 -4.46
C ASP A 114 -9.24 4.23 -3.17
N ASP A 115 -10.51 4.21 -2.76
CA ASP A 115 -11.00 4.88 -1.54
C ASP A 115 -10.18 4.50 -0.30
N LEU A 116 -9.69 3.25 -0.24
CA LEU A 116 -8.81 2.78 0.83
C LEU A 116 -7.56 3.66 1.00
N CYS A 117 -7.02 4.21 -0.09
CA CYS A 117 -5.85 5.08 -0.03
C CYS A 117 -6.18 6.40 0.67
N PHE A 118 -7.33 7.00 0.37
CA PHE A 118 -7.76 8.26 1.00
C PHE A 118 -8.21 8.06 2.44
N GLU A 119 -8.88 6.96 2.75
CA GLU A 119 -9.20 6.60 4.14
C GLU A 119 -7.91 6.46 4.97
N CYS A 120 -6.91 5.77 4.42
CA CYS A 120 -5.61 5.61 5.06
C CYS A 120 -4.91 6.95 5.25
N LEU A 121 -4.89 7.81 4.22
CA LEU A 121 -4.31 9.16 4.28
C LEU A 121 -4.96 10.00 5.38
N ALA A 122 -6.30 10.09 5.39
CA ALA A 122 -7.06 10.89 6.34
C ALA A 122 -6.95 10.35 7.79
N THR A 123 -6.79 9.04 7.95
CA THR A 123 -6.61 8.42 9.27
C THR A 123 -5.25 8.74 9.87
N HIS A 124 -4.20 8.83 9.04
CA HIS A 124 -2.82 8.92 9.53
C HIS A 124 -2.23 10.32 9.49
N LEU A 125 -2.70 11.20 8.62
CA LEU A 125 -2.15 12.55 8.43
C LEU A 125 -3.22 13.62 8.62
N ALA A 126 -2.83 14.71 9.30
CA ALA A 126 -3.68 15.89 9.38
C ALA A 126 -3.72 16.63 8.01
N PRO A 127 -4.82 17.32 7.67
CA PRO A 127 -4.97 18.01 6.38
C PRO A 127 -3.85 19.00 6.07
N GLU A 128 -3.34 19.70 7.08
CA GLU A 128 -2.24 20.66 6.93
C GLU A 128 -0.94 19.95 6.51
N VAL A 129 -0.68 18.77 7.09
CA VAL A 129 0.49 17.93 6.73
C VAL A 129 0.35 17.40 5.32
N VAL A 130 -0.86 17.01 4.90
CA VAL A 130 -1.12 16.57 3.53
C VAL A 130 -0.86 17.71 2.54
N ALA A 131 -1.34 18.91 2.84
CA ALA A 131 -1.09 20.08 2.00
C ALA A 131 0.40 20.39 1.85
N ASP A 132 1.15 20.38 2.97
CA ASP A 132 2.61 20.56 2.95
C ASP A 132 3.30 19.51 2.06
N LEU A 133 2.94 18.22 2.21
CA LEU A 133 3.53 17.14 1.42
C LEU A 133 3.22 17.26 -0.07
N VAL A 134 2.00 17.66 -0.43
CA VAL A 134 1.61 17.90 -1.83
C VAL A 134 2.43 19.08 -2.40
N ILE A 135 2.62 20.14 -1.64
CA ILE A 135 3.45 21.29 -2.05
C ILE A 135 4.90 20.86 -2.27
N GLU A 136 5.48 20.10 -1.33
CA GLU A 136 6.85 19.60 -1.46
C GLU A 136 7.02 18.71 -2.72
N LEU A 137 6.07 17.83 -2.99
CA LEU A 137 6.09 17.01 -4.19
C LEU A 137 5.94 17.85 -5.47
N LEU A 138 5.10 18.88 -5.48
CA LEU A 138 4.96 19.80 -6.61
C LEU A 138 6.25 20.59 -6.88
N PHE A 139 7.03 20.89 -5.83
CA PHE A 139 8.36 21.51 -5.94
C PHE A 139 9.49 20.51 -6.19
N GLU A 140 9.13 19.26 -6.56
CA GLU A 140 10.10 18.19 -6.85
C GLU A 140 11.08 17.92 -5.69
N GLN A 141 10.58 18.01 -4.44
CA GLN A 141 11.39 17.66 -3.29
C GLN A 141 11.28 16.17 -2.98
N SER A 142 12.36 15.60 -2.45
CA SER A 142 12.34 14.22 -1.99
C SER A 142 11.56 14.09 -0.68
N VAL A 143 10.62 13.16 -0.66
CA VAL A 143 9.79 12.86 0.52
C VAL A 143 10.05 11.43 0.97
N VAL A 144 10.29 11.25 2.28
CA VAL A 144 10.39 9.93 2.90
C VAL A 144 9.27 9.76 3.92
N LEU A 145 8.40 8.82 3.68
CA LEU A 145 7.35 8.40 4.59
C LEU A 145 7.90 7.36 5.57
N LEU A 146 7.65 7.54 6.86
CA LEU A 146 8.06 6.61 7.91
C LEU A 146 6.84 6.07 8.62
N ALA A 147 6.71 4.75 8.71
CA ALA A 147 5.65 4.11 9.46
C ALA A 147 6.17 2.90 10.25
N SER A 148 5.48 2.52 11.32
CA SER A 148 5.76 1.30 12.09
C SER A 148 5.17 0.05 11.45
N ARG A 149 4.29 0.22 10.46
CA ARG A 149 3.66 -0.83 9.67
C ARG A 149 3.83 -0.51 8.19
N LEU A 150 3.93 -1.56 7.35
CA LEU A 150 4.15 -1.39 5.91
C LEU A 150 2.90 -0.91 5.17
N GLY A 151 1.72 -1.31 5.65
CA GLY A 151 0.43 -1.03 5.01
C GLY A 151 0.21 0.44 4.67
N PRO A 152 0.33 1.37 5.63
CA PRO A 152 0.11 2.79 5.38
C PRO A 152 1.08 3.42 4.38
N LEU A 153 2.31 2.89 4.26
CA LEU A 153 3.35 3.50 3.41
C LEU A 153 2.91 3.59 1.94
N ALA A 154 2.44 2.47 1.40
CA ALA A 154 2.00 2.43 0.00
C ALA A 154 0.68 3.19 -0.22
N LEU A 155 -0.31 2.97 0.66
CA LEU A 155 -1.64 3.59 0.50
C LEU A 155 -1.57 5.11 0.61
N VAL A 156 -0.81 5.63 1.57
CA VAL A 156 -0.57 7.09 1.72
C VAL A 156 0.21 7.63 0.53
N GLY A 157 1.24 6.91 0.06
CA GLY A 157 2.02 7.32 -1.12
C GLY A 157 1.15 7.41 -2.38
N GLU A 158 0.31 6.43 -2.66
CA GLU A 158 -0.62 6.44 -3.79
C GLU A 158 -1.62 7.59 -3.69
N ALA A 159 -2.18 7.85 -2.50
CA ALA A 159 -3.08 8.97 -2.29
C ALA A 159 -2.38 10.33 -2.53
N LEU A 160 -1.15 10.51 -2.04
CA LEU A 160 -0.38 11.74 -2.28
C LEU A 160 -0.10 11.95 -3.77
N LEU A 161 0.29 10.89 -4.51
CA LEU A 161 0.52 10.98 -5.95
C LEU A 161 -0.77 11.29 -6.71
N ALA A 162 -1.92 10.77 -6.28
CA ALA A 162 -3.21 11.10 -6.87
C ALA A 162 -3.60 12.58 -6.64
N LEU A 163 -3.25 13.16 -5.49
CA LEU A 163 -3.50 14.57 -5.19
C LEU A 163 -2.66 15.55 -6.04
N LEU A 164 -1.62 15.06 -6.74
CA LEU A 164 -0.86 15.89 -7.68
C LEU A 164 -1.62 16.17 -8.98
N TYR A 165 -2.73 15.49 -9.25
CA TYR A 165 -3.49 15.71 -10.47
C TYR A 165 -3.76 17.21 -10.74
N PRO A 166 -3.59 17.70 -11.99
CA PRO A 166 -3.35 16.96 -13.25
C PRO A 166 -1.89 16.61 -13.54
N PHE A 167 -0.97 16.89 -12.65
CA PHE A 167 0.43 16.59 -12.82
C PHE A 167 0.70 15.11 -12.57
N GLN A 168 1.74 14.58 -13.24
CA GLN A 168 2.20 13.22 -13.07
C GLN A 168 3.59 13.21 -12.42
N TRP A 169 3.75 12.39 -11.39
CA TRP A 169 5.05 12.18 -10.77
C TRP A 169 5.95 11.34 -11.69
N CYS A 170 7.04 11.94 -12.19
CA CYS A 170 7.96 11.32 -13.13
C CYS A 170 9.23 10.76 -12.46
N PHE A 171 9.38 10.95 -11.16
CA PHE A 171 10.55 10.53 -10.40
C PHE A 171 10.33 9.18 -9.72
N PRO A 172 11.39 8.56 -9.14
CA PRO A 172 11.26 7.31 -8.42
C PRO A 172 10.20 7.36 -7.32
N TYR A 173 9.35 6.33 -7.32
CA TYR A 173 8.39 6.06 -6.27
C TYR A 173 8.55 4.62 -5.80
N ILE A 174 8.96 4.45 -4.55
CA ILE A 174 9.16 3.14 -3.92
C ILE A 174 8.40 3.13 -2.59
N PRO A 175 7.17 2.60 -2.58
CA PRO A 175 6.30 2.66 -1.41
C PRO A 175 6.85 1.91 -0.19
N VAL A 176 7.62 0.85 -0.41
CA VAL A 176 8.31 0.10 0.65
C VAL A 176 9.74 -0.16 0.21
N LEU A 177 10.67 0.59 0.78
CA LEU A 177 12.09 0.46 0.48
C LEU A 177 12.72 -0.64 1.37
N PRO A 178 13.29 -1.70 0.79
CA PRO A 178 13.99 -2.75 1.53
C PRO A 178 15.38 -2.28 1.96
N VAL A 179 15.45 -1.52 3.07
CA VAL A 179 16.71 -0.92 3.57
C VAL A 179 17.72 -1.92 4.15
N GLN A 180 17.38 -3.20 4.23
CA GLN A 180 18.32 -4.26 4.61
C GLN A 180 19.44 -4.44 3.57
N ASP A 181 19.13 -4.20 2.32
CA ASP A 181 20.06 -4.29 1.21
C ASP A 181 20.90 -3.00 1.08
N SER A 182 22.21 -3.14 0.97
CA SER A 182 23.14 -2.01 0.82
C SER A 182 22.88 -1.20 -0.44
N GLU A 183 22.50 -1.86 -1.52
CA GLU A 183 22.19 -1.21 -2.80
C GLU A 183 20.98 -0.28 -2.70
N HIS A 184 19.93 -0.70 -2.00
CA HIS A 184 18.73 0.10 -1.82
C HIS A 184 18.95 1.31 -0.90
N ARG A 185 19.93 1.26 0.02
CA ARG A 185 20.30 2.41 0.87
C ARG A 185 20.86 3.59 0.07
N VAL A 186 21.45 3.33 -1.09
CA VAL A 186 21.97 4.38 -1.99
C VAL A 186 20.83 5.26 -2.47
N LEU A 187 19.62 4.71 -2.67
CA LEU A 187 18.45 5.45 -3.11
C LEU A 187 18.04 6.58 -2.16
N LEU A 188 18.30 6.42 -0.85
CA LEU A 188 18.06 7.45 0.15
C LEU A 188 19.01 8.65 0.04
N GLY A 189 20.09 8.53 -0.71
CA GLY A 189 21.11 9.57 -0.91
C GLY A 189 21.17 10.11 -2.33
N MET A 190 20.29 9.68 -3.22
CA MET A 190 20.31 10.13 -4.62
C MET A 190 20.01 11.63 -4.74
N PRO A 191 20.65 12.30 -5.68
CA PRO A 191 20.43 13.74 -5.91
C PRO A 191 19.19 14.03 -6.78
N VAL A 192 18.29 13.05 -6.93
CA VAL A 192 17.05 13.19 -7.71
C VAL A 192 15.84 13.16 -6.75
N PRO A 193 14.77 13.89 -7.08
CA PRO A 193 13.53 13.82 -6.32
C PRO A 193 13.04 12.38 -6.21
N ALA A 194 12.49 12.00 -5.06
CA ALA A 194 11.95 10.66 -4.86
C ALA A 194 10.86 10.66 -3.78
N LEU A 195 9.87 9.76 -3.95
CA LEU A 195 8.91 9.44 -2.89
C LEU A 195 9.18 8.02 -2.40
N LEU A 196 9.62 7.90 -1.15
CA LEU A 196 10.08 6.65 -0.57
C LEU A 196 9.32 6.33 0.71
N GLY A 197 8.90 5.08 0.90
CA GLY A 197 8.39 4.57 2.15
C GLY A 197 9.43 3.71 2.88
N VAL A 198 9.62 3.91 4.17
CA VAL A 198 10.60 3.19 4.98
C VAL A 198 9.98 2.73 6.29
N ASP A 199 10.21 1.48 6.66
CA ASP A 199 9.86 0.96 7.98
C ASP A 199 10.67 1.70 9.05
N LYS A 200 9.98 2.21 10.08
CA LYS A 200 10.60 2.96 11.19
C LYS A 200 11.63 2.14 11.95
N ALA A 201 11.38 0.84 12.18
CA ALA A 201 12.31 -0.03 12.90
C ALA A 201 13.60 -0.22 12.09
N LEU A 202 13.49 -0.33 10.76
CA LEU A 202 14.63 -0.41 9.86
C LEU A 202 15.34 0.95 9.72
N ALA A 203 14.60 2.05 9.66
CA ALA A 203 15.18 3.40 9.65
C ALA A 203 16.05 3.68 10.90
N ALA A 204 15.66 3.17 12.06
CA ALA A 204 16.44 3.31 13.30
C ALA A 204 17.78 2.54 13.26
N GLN A 205 17.91 1.52 12.42
CA GLN A 205 19.13 0.74 12.20
C GLN A 205 20.07 1.38 11.17
N LEU A 206 19.55 2.31 10.37
CA LEU A 206 20.38 3.11 9.47
C LEU A 206 21.30 4.00 10.31
N SER A 207 22.58 4.13 9.88
CA SER A 207 23.65 4.71 10.68
C SER A 207 23.28 6.03 11.38
N PRO A 208 23.93 6.37 12.52
CA PRO A 208 23.73 7.65 13.21
C PRO A 208 23.99 8.88 12.34
N ALA A 209 24.76 8.73 11.25
CA ALA A 209 24.96 9.77 10.24
C ALA A 209 23.70 9.97 9.38
N PHE A 210 22.96 8.90 9.07
CA PHE A 210 21.68 8.98 8.37
C PHE A 210 20.61 9.55 9.29
N ALA A 211 20.51 9.07 10.54
CA ALA A 211 19.61 9.64 11.53
C ALA A 211 19.86 11.13 11.77
N ARG A 212 21.13 11.58 11.76
CA ARG A 212 21.51 13.00 11.83
C ARG A 212 21.15 13.76 10.54
N ARG A 213 21.25 13.15 9.36
CA ARG A 213 20.77 13.73 8.11
C ARG A 213 19.23 13.82 8.07
N LEU A 214 18.53 12.82 8.60
CA LEU A 214 17.09 12.84 8.86
C LEU A 214 16.71 14.06 9.73
N ASN A 215 17.49 14.34 10.78
CA ASN A 215 17.22 15.44 11.71
C ASN A 215 17.82 16.79 11.27
N ALA A 216 18.86 16.83 10.46
CA ALA A 216 19.59 18.05 10.08
C ALA A 216 19.20 18.64 8.74
N LYS A 217 18.53 17.90 7.84
CA LYS A 217 18.05 18.38 6.55
C LYS A 217 16.54 18.64 6.53
N VAL A 218 16.02 19.31 7.53
CA VAL A 218 14.64 19.81 7.58
C VAL A 218 14.34 20.80 6.42
N SER A 219 15.34 21.21 5.64
CA SER A 219 15.19 22.14 4.51
C SER A 219 15.26 21.52 3.10
N SER A 220 15.60 20.22 2.95
CA SER A 220 15.67 19.57 1.62
C SER A 220 15.08 18.16 1.57
N PHE A 221 14.71 17.56 2.69
CA PHE A 221 14.03 16.27 2.76
C PHE A 221 12.96 16.34 3.84
N MET A 222 11.71 16.26 3.46
CA MET A 222 10.63 16.22 4.44
C MET A 222 10.39 14.77 4.87
N TYR A 223 10.70 14.51 6.16
CA TYR A 223 10.36 13.26 6.80
C TYR A 223 9.07 13.43 7.58
N ARG A 224 8.03 12.71 7.19
CA ARG A 224 6.78 12.69 7.95
C ARG A 224 6.55 11.31 8.53
N TYR A 225 6.38 11.28 9.83
CA TYR A 225 6.01 10.08 10.56
C TYR A 225 4.49 9.89 10.48
N ILE A 226 4.10 8.76 9.94
CA ILE A 226 2.70 8.33 9.90
C ILE A 226 2.36 7.78 11.28
N SER A 227 1.71 8.61 12.10
CA SER A 227 1.45 8.31 13.50
C SER A 227 -0.02 7.99 13.72
N ARG A 228 -0.41 6.75 13.62
CA ARG A 228 -1.52 6.14 14.38
C ARG A 228 -1.45 4.62 14.23
N GLU A 229 -1.58 3.92 15.34
CA GLU A 229 -1.52 2.45 15.41
C GLU A 229 -2.85 1.75 15.11
N SER A 230 -3.81 2.45 14.49
CA SER A 230 -5.16 1.94 14.28
C SER A 230 -5.57 1.95 12.80
N CYS A 231 -5.28 0.86 12.14
CA CYS A 231 -6.06 0.31 11.02
C CYS A 231 -5.98 -1.20 11.04
#